data_fe7e7fe42a4795295dc17782a13ed789
#
_entry.id   fe7e7fe42a4795295dc17782a13ed789
#
_cell.length_a   1.000
_cell.length_b   1.000
_cell.length_c   1.000
_cell.angle_alpha   90.00
_cell.angle_beta   90.00
_cell.angle_gamma   90.00
#
_symmetry.space_group_name_H-M   'P 1'
#
loop_
_entity.id
_entity.type
_entity.pdbx_description
1 polymer ?
#
loop_
_entity_poly.entity_id
_entity_poly.type
_entity_poly.pdbx_seq_one_letter_code
_entity_poly.pdbx_strand_id
1 'polypeptide(L)'
;MTIHFYTFSNVRGGSSRQRAFRISEELERRGFSTIIHTPPVVDIARTPWPKKFRLIIQILRTLPSIKKDDIVFLQRAIYSKYFFVIMVLYLSLTRRRMIFDIDDPLYLHSFTKTKVFTQMATAVITCSHGEMEWAKKYNAQVSCIHIALTMSDYEKFSNPHEQKNTPVTIGWIGTGPEHIENLKVLAGIFARLARTHGEAFRFVLIGALGDSRVYDIFNTIANLEVSFIDTLDWANPESAPREIQKFDIGVLPHQTDGEWNKAKTSFKILEYMACAVPTIVSSFGEMPYIITDGENGFIAENEDDWVEKLERLIADDALRARIGRAGQERVREAYSFDATIPQYIKVIES
;
A
#
# COMPACT_ATOMS: atom_id res chain seq x y z
N MET A 1 5.91 -21.18 21.12
CA MET A 1 5.29 -20.96 19.79
C MET A 1 6.10 -19.89 19.07
N THR A 2 6.58 -20.21 17.89
CA THR A 2 7.31 -19.28 17.02
C THR A 2 6.52 -19.07 15.73
N ILE A 3 6.49 -17.84 15.19
CA ILE A 3 5.81 -17.54 13.93
C ILE A 3 6.88 -17.48 12.83
N HIS A 4 6.78 -18.37 11.87
CA HIS A 4 7.70 -18.47 10.73
C HIS A 4 7.11 -17.73 9.53
N PHE A 5 7.57 -16.52 9.26
CA PHE A 5 7.16 -15.71 8.11
C PHE A 5 7.89 -16.15 6.84
N TYR A 6 7.17 -16.60 5.85
CA TYR A 6 7.67 -16.83 4.49
C TYR A 6 7.22 -15.66 3.61
N THR A 7 8.16 -14.84 3.16
CA THR A 7 7.88 -13.60 2.47
C THR A 7 7.97 -13.71 0.97
N PHE A 8 7.22 -12.86 0.25
CA PHE A 8 7.27 -12.79 -1.21
C PHE A 8 8.60 -12.22 -1.72
N SER A 9 9.16 -11.23 -1.03
CA SER A 9 10.42 -10.57 -1.36
C SER A 9 11.24 -10.31 -0.10
N ASN A 10 12.45 -9.77 -0.26
CA ASN A 10 13.24 -9.27 0.87
C ASN A 10 12.69 -7.92 1.39
N VAL A 11 13.32 -7.32 2.39
CA VAL A 11 12.89 -6.08 3.05
C VAL A 11 12.80 -4.86 2.09
N ARG A 12 13.46 -4.90 0.93
CA ARG A 12 13.39 -3.82 -0.09
C ARG A 12 12.05 -3.83 -0.82
N GLY A 13 11.33 -4.94 -0.87
CA GLY A 13 9.98 -5.00 -1.45
C GLY A 13 8.95 -4.39 -0.50
N GLY A 14 8.21 -3.37 -0.97
CA GLY A 14 7.28 -2.60 -0.15
C GLY A 14 6.23 -3.46 0.57
N SER A 15 5.60 -4.40 -0.14
CA SER A 15 4.62 -5.33 0.41
C SER A 15 5.21 -6.19 1.54
N SER A 16 6.34 -6.89 1.29
CA SER A 16 6.97 -7.72 2.32
C SER A 16 7.47 -6.88 3.50
N ARG A 17 7.99 -5.67 3.26
CA ARG A 17 8.41 -4.75 4.32
C ARG A 17 7.25 -4.44 5.27
N GLN A 18 6.09 -4.07 4.74
CA GLN A 18 4.93 -3.67 5.55
C GLN A 18 4.16 -4.86 6.14
N ARG A 19 3.98 -5.94 5.35
CA ARG A 19 3.10 -7.06 5.71
C ARG A 19 3.83 -8.24 6.37
N ALA A 20 5.16 -8.19 6.51
CA ALA A 20 5.92 -9.23 7.20
C ALA A 20 6.98 -8.64 8.13
N PHE A 21 7.93 -7.85 7.62
CA PHE A 21 9.04 -7.37 8.45
C PHE A 21 8.56 -6.46 9.57
N ARG A 22 7.75 -5.42 9.27
CA ARG A 22 7.21 -4.52 10.27
C ARG A 22 6.25 -5.23 11.24
N ILE A 23 5.42 -6.13 10.74
CA ILE A 23 4.52 -6.93 11.61
C ILE A 23 5.33 -7.83 12.52
N SER A 24 6.40 -8.46 12.04
CA SER A 24 7.33 -9.26 12.84
C SER A 24 7.95 -8.43 13.97
N GLU A 25 8.51 -7.25 13.64
CA GLU A 25 9.08 -6.31 14.62
C GLU A 25 8.06 -5.91 15.69
N GLU A 26 6.83 -5.60 15.29
CA GLU A 26 5.76 -5.22 16.22
C GLU A 26 5.28 -6.36 17.10
N LEU A 27 5.24 -7.59 16.57
CA LEU A 27 4.93 -8.78 17.35
C LEU A 27 6.03 -9.10 18.34
N GLU A 28 7.31 -8.96 17.97
CA GLU A 28 8.46 -9.15 18.87
C GLU A 28 8.45 -8.15 20.03
N ARG A 29 8.11 -6.88 19.78
CA ARG A 29 7.93 -5.87 20.84
C ARG A 29 6.86 -6.25 21.85
N ARG A 30 5.90 -7.11 21.45
CA ARG A 30 4.81 -7.63 22.30
C ARG A 30 5.07 -9.02 22.86
N GLY A 31 6.33 -9.51 22.73
CA GLY A 31 6.79 -10.76 23.33
C GLY A 31 6.57 -12.03 22.50
N PHE A 32 6.15 -11.91 21.24
CA PHE A 32 6.09 -13.04 20.33
C PHE A 32 7.48 -13.38 19.79
N SER A 33 7.74 -14.65 19.52
CA SER A 33 8.95 -15.10 18.83
C SER A 33 8.67 -15.20 17.34
N THR A 34 9.48 -14.56 16.50
CA THR A 34 9.32 -14.59 15.04
C THR A 34 10.62 -15.01 14.34
N ILE A 35 10.48 -15.59 13.15
CA ILE A 35 11.60 -15.93 12.25
C ILE A 35 11.16 -15.61 10.82
N ILE A 36 11.93 -14.75 10.13
CA ILE A 36 11.62 -14.39 8.74
C ILE A 36 12.47 -15.21 7.77
N HIS A 37 11.80 -15.93 6.88
CA HIS A 37 12.37 -16.67 5.77
C HIS A 37 12.13 -15.87 4.48
N THR A 38 13.17 -15.19 4.00
CA THR A 38 13.07 -14.31 2.83
C THR A 38 13.81 -14.91 1.63
N PRO A 39 13.29 -14.73 0.41
CA PRO A 39 14.04 -15.07 -0.79
C PRO A 39 15.27 -14.16 -0.93
N PRO A 40 16.39 -14.66 -1.49
CA PRO A 40 17.63 -13.90 -1.63
C PRO A 40 17.54 -12.79 -2.69
N VAL A 41 16.43 -12.70 -3.42
CA VAL A 41 16.21 -11.79 -4.54
C VAL A 41 14.87 -11.09 -4.41
N VAL A 42 14.74 -9.90 -4.96
CA VAL A 42 13.48 -9.12 -4.95
C VAL A 42 12.48 -9.68 -5.95
N ASP A 43 12.93 -10.04 -7.16
CA ASP A 43 12.09 -10.57 -8.23
C ASP A 43 12.52 -12.02 -8.58
N ILE A 44 11.76 -12.96 -8.05
CA ILE A 44 12.01 -14.39 -8.29
C ILE A 44 11.56 -14.82 -9.70
N ALA A 45 10.57 -14.17 -10.27
CA ALA A 45 10.04 -14.54 -11.59
C ALA A 45 11.13 -14.41 -12.66
N ARG A 46 11.92 -13.34 -12.61
CA ARG A 46 13.04 -13.06 -13.53
C ARG A 46 14.35 -13.72 -13.14
N THR A 47 14.39 -14.47 -12.04
CA THR A 47 15.62 -15.08 -11.51
C THR A 47 16.01 -16.32 -12.31
N PRO A 48 17.29 -16.49 -12.71
CA PRO A 48 17.79 -17.69 -13.40
C PRO A 48 17.63 -18.97 -12.58
N TRP A 49 17.46 -20.11 -13.26
CA TRP A 49 17.23 -21.42 -12.68
C TRP A 49 18.19 -21.83 -11.55
N PRO A 50 19.52 -21.61 -11.63
CA PRO A 50 20.44 -21.98 -10.55
C PRO A 50 20.15 -21.26 -9.23
N LYS A 51 19.69 -20.00 -9.29
CA LYS A 51 19.29 -19.24 -8.09
C LYS A 51 17.95 -19.72 -7.55
N LYS A 52 17.01 -20.12 -8.44
CA LYS A 52 15.74 -20.75 -8.01
C LYS A 52 15.99 -22.08 -7.26
N PHE A 53 16.96 -22.87 -7.70
CA PHE A 53 17.33 -24.12 -7.04
C PHE A 53 17.90 -23.88 -5.62
N ARG A 54 18.77 -22.87 -5.46
CA ARG A 54 19.27 -22.46 -4.14
C ARG A 54 18.13 -22.06 -3.19
N LEU A 55 17.12 -21.35 -3.70
CA LEU A 55 15.94 -21.01 -2.93
C LEU A 55 15.19 -22.27 -2.44
N ILE A 56 15.01 -23.26 -3.31
CA ILE A 56 14.36 -24.53 -2.94
C ILE A 56 15.13 -25.21 -1.80
N ILE A 57 16.45 -25.31 -1.91
CA ILE A 57 17.30 -25.88 -0.86
C ILE A 57 17.17 -25.08 0.44
N GLN A 58 17.17 -23.75 0.35
CA GLN A 58 17.00 -22.90 1.53
C GLN A 58 15.66 -23.17 2.22
N ILE A 59 14.57 -23.24 1.47
CA ILE A 59 13.24 -23.56 2.03
C ILE A 59 13.26 -24.93 2.71
N LEU A 60 13.75 -25.97 2.02
CA LEU A 60 13.81 -27.32 2.57
C LEU A 60 14.62 -27.39 3.86
N ARG A 61 15.67 -26.57 4.00
CA ARG A 61 16.48 -26.48 5.23
C ARG A 61 15.74 -25.81 6.39
N THR A 62 14.77 -24.95 6.12
CA THR A 62 14.00 -24.28 7.17
C THR A 62 12.86 -25.12 7.73
N LEU A 63 12.27 -26.01 6.92
CA LEU A 63 11.09 -26.80 7.31
C LEU A 63 11.31 -27.68 8.57
N PRO A 64 12.47 -28.35 8.77
CA PRO A 64 12.70 -29.14 9.99
C PRO A 64 12.76 -28.34 11.28
N SER A 65 13.04 -27.03 11.20
CA SER A 65 13.09 -26.14 12.37
C SER A 65 11.71 -25.75 12.92
N ILE A 66 10.64 -25.96 12.14
CA ILE A 66 9.27 -25.60 12.51
C ILE A 66 8.72 -26.66 13.47
N LYS A 67 8.51 -26.31 14.73
CA LYS A 67 7.96 -27.20 15.78
C LYS A 67 6.46 -27.41 15.61
N LYS A 68 5.89 -28.34 16.38
CA LYS A 68 4.47 -28.73 16.29
C LYS A 68 3.54 -27.54 16.54
N ASP A 69 3.85 -26.69 17.49
CA ASP A 69 3.00 -25.58 17.93
C ASP A 69 3.38 -24.24 17.28
N ASP A 70 4.32 -24.26 16.32
CA ASP A 70 4.70 -23.08 15.55
C ASP A 70 3.70 -22.80 14.44
N ILE A 71 3.62 -21.53 14.02
CA ILE A 71 2.74 -21.05 12.97
C ILE A 71 3.57 -20.76 11.72
N VAL A 72 3.08 -21.23 10.58
CA VAL A 72 3.58 -20.85 9.25
C VAL A 72 2.77 -19.66 8.74
N PHE A 73 3.39 -18.50 8.60
CA PHE A 73 2.77 -17.29 8.07
C PHE A 73 3.27 -17.08 6.63
N LEU A 74 2.37 -17.26 5.66
CA LEU A 74 2.68 -17.09 4.23
C LEU A 74 2.25 -15.72 3.75
N GLN A 75 3.19 -14.76 3.62
CA GLN A 75 2.95 -13.45 3.03
C GLN A 75 3.14 -13.55 1.52
N ARG A 76 2.04 -13.57 0.74
CA ARG A 76 2.04 -13.68 -0.74
C ARG A 76 2.85 -14.85 -1.33
N ALA A 77 3.43 -15.72 -0.60
CA ALA A 77 4.49 -16.66 -0.98
C ALA A 77 4.11 -17.65 -2.11
N ILE A 78 3.50 -17.14 -3.19
CA ILE A 78 3.04 -17.93 -4.36
C ILE A 78 3.94 -17.80 -5.60
N TYR A 79 5.09 -17.17 -5.45
CA TYR A 79 6.02 -16.79 -6.52
C TYR A 79 6.62 -17.95 -7.34
N SER A 80 6.70 -19.15 -6.76
CA SER A 80 7.33 -20.30 -7.41
C SER A 80 6.41 -21.52 -7.35
N LYS A 81 6.29 -22.26 -8.49
CA LYS A 81 5.57 -23.53 -8.51
C LYS A 81 6.21 -24.56 -7.59
N TYR A 82 7.53 -24.53 -7.42
CA TYR A 82 8.26 -25.47 -6.55
C TYR A 82 8.02 -25.14 -5.08
N PHE A 83 8.10 -23.88 -4.69
CA PHE A 83 7.73 -23.44 -3.35
C PHE A 83 6.30 -23.88 -3.02
N PHE A 84 5.37 -23.61 -3.92
CA PHE A 84 3.97 -23.98 -3.77
C PHE A 84 3.82 -25.50 -3.51
N VAL A 85 4.39 -26.34 -4.36
CA VAL A 85 4.29 -27.81 -4.21
C VAL A 85 4.92 -28.29 -2.89
N ILE A 86 6.12 -27.78 -2.54
CA ILE A 86 6.80 -28.13 -1.30
C ILE A 86 5.95 -27.74 -0.08
N MET A 87 5.42 -26.53 -0.06
CA MET A 87 4.62 -26.06 1.07
C MET A 87 3.28 -26.80 1.17
N VAL A 88 2.60 -27.08 0.06
CA VAL A 88 1.38 -27.89 0.05
C VAL A 88 1.66 -29.28 0.61
N LEU A 89 2.70 -29.96 0.16
CA LEU A 89 3.07 -31.29 0.67
C LEU A 89 3.44 -31.24 2.16
N TYR A 90 4.30 -30.30 2.55
CA TYR A 90 4.72 -30.14 3.94
C TYR A 90 3.53 -29.91 4.88
N LEU A 91 2.66 -28.93 4.55
CA LEU A 91 1.50 -28.58 5.38
C LEU A 91 0.47 -29.71 5.43
N SER A 92 0.24 -30.41 4.31
CA SER A 92 -0.69 -31.56 4.25
C SER A 92 -0.20 -32.72 5.12
N LEU A 93 1.11 -33.01 5.12
CA LEU A 93 1.69 -34.10 5.90
C LEU A 93 1.81 -33.77 7.39
N THR A 94 2.17 -32.53 7.71
CA THR A 94 2.46 -32.12 9.09
C THR A 94 1.28 -31.52 9.83
N ARG A 95 0.24 -31.10 9.10
CA ARG A 95 -0.95 -30.41 9.62
C ARG A 95 -0.62 -29.22 10.52
N ARG A 96 0.45 -28.46 10.16
CA ARG A 96 0.84 -27.25 10.87
C ARG A 96 -0.20 -26.16 10.66
N ARG A 97 -0.37 -25.32 11.67
CA ARG A 97 -1.18 -24.11 11.54
C ARG A 97 -0.56 -23.18 10.49
N MET A 98 -1.37 -22.72 9.55
CA MET A 98 -0.94 -21.79 8.52
C MET A 98 -1.87 -20.58 8.50
N ILE A 99 -1.28 -19.41 8.54
CA ILE A 99 -1.95 -18.14 8.23
C ILE A 99 -1.50 -17.73 6.82
N PHE A 100 -2.45 -17.44 5.95
CA PHE A 100 -2.19 -16.96 4.59
C PHE A 100 -2.55 -15.49 4.47
N ASP A 101 -1.58 -14.64 4.16
CA ASP A 101 -1.73 -13.19 4.02
C ASP A 101 -1.76 -12.78 2.55
N ILE A 102 -2.88 -12.16 2.13
CA ILE A 102 -3.15 -11.67 0.78
C ILE A 102 -3.18 -10.15 0.83
N ASP A 103 -2.32 -9.49 0.06
CA ASP A 103 -2.19 -8.02 0.06
C ASP A 103 -2.31 -7.36 -1.33
N ASP A 104 -2.67 -8.14 -2.31
CA ASP A 104 -3.09 -7.75 -3.65
C ASP A 104 -4.04 -8.85 -4.19
N PRO A 105 -4.87 -8.59 -5.19
CA PRO A 105 -5.77 -9.59 -5.77
C PRO A 105 -5.01 -10.66 -6.57
N LEU A 106 -4.16 -11.41 -5.89
CA LEU A 106 -3.26 -12.43 -6.43
C LEU A 106 -3.99 -13.52 -7.20
N TYR A 107 -5.25 -13.76 -6.86
CA TYR A 107 -6.11 -14.72 -7.55
C TYR A 107 -6.34 -14.38 -9.03
N LEU A 108 -6.17 -13.13 -9.44
CA LEU A 108 -6.29 -12.71 -10.85
C LEU A 108 -5.10 -13.21 -11.69
N HIS A 109 -3.92 -13.39 -11.08
CA HIS A 109 -2.70 -13.83 -11.76
C HIS A 109 -2.26 -15.25 -11.42
N SER A 110 -2.70 -15.76 -10.28
CA SER A 110 -2.28 -17.05 -9.72
C SER A 110 -3.45 -17.78 -9.04
N PHE A 111 -4.57 -17.89 -9.73
CA PHE A 111 -5.83 -18.39 -9.18
C PHE A 111 -5.68 -19.69 -8.40
N THR A 112 -5.11 -20.74 -9.04
CA THR A 112 -5.01 -22.08 -8.43
C THR A 112 -4.19 -22.06 -7.15
N LYS A 113 -3.03 -21.38 -7.15
CA LYS A 113 -2.15 -21.34 -5.98
C LYS A 113 -2.80 -20.56 -4.84
N THR A 114 -3.37 -19.40 -5.15
CA THR A 114 -4.05 -18.55 -4.17
C THR A 114 -5.23 -19.32 -3.56
N LYS A 115 -6.07 -19.95 -4.39
CA LYS A 115 -7.21 -20.74 -3.93
C LYS A 115 -6.78 -21.90 -3.01
N VAL A 116 -5.77 -22.68 -3.42
CA VAL A 116 -5.31 -23.82 -2.62
C VAL A 116 -4.77 -23.36 -1.26
N PHE A 117 -3.92 -22.34 -1.21
CA PHE A 117 -3.45 -21.82 0.08
C PHE A 117 -4.59 -21.24 0.92
N THR A 118 -5.54 -20.53 0.31
CA THR A 118 -6.73 -20.03 1.01
C THR A 118 -7.52 -21.19 1.64
N GLN A 119 -7.73 -22.29 0.93
CA GLN A 119 -8.45 -23.48 1.42
C GLN A 119 -7.69 -24.23 2.52
N MET A 120 -6.36 -24.28 2.45
CA MET A 120 -5.52 -24.97 3.42
C MET A 120 -5.25 -24.18 4.69
N ALA A 121 -5.39 -22.85 4.63
CA ALA A 121 -5.07 -21.97 5.74
C ALA A 121 -6.01 -22.19 6.93
N THR A 122 -5.45 -22.19 8.14
CA THR A 122 -6.20 -22.13 9.40
C THR A 122 -6.93 -20.81 9.51
N ALA A 123 -6.28 -19.73 9.07
CA ALA A 123 -6.88 -18.40 8.93
C ALA A 123 -6.29 -17.67 7.71
N VAL A 124 -7.08 -16.81 7.10
CA VAL A 124 -6.68 -15.93 5.99
C VAL A 124 -6.77 -14.48 6.43
N ILE A 125 -5.71 -13.73 6.16
CA ILE A 125 -5.69 -12.28 6.33
C ILE A 125 -5.70 -11.64 4.95
N THR A 126 -6.54 -10.64 4.75
CA THR A 126 -6.59 -9.84 3.52
C THR A 126 -6.37 -8.38 3.86
N CYS A 127 -5.94 -7.56 2.92
CA CYS A 127 -5.77 -6.12 3.16
C CYS A 127 -6.90 -5.27 2.59
N SER A 128 -7.86 -5.88 1.90
CA SER A 128 -9.01 -5.20 1.33
C SER A 128 -10.31 -5.99 1.51
N HIS A 129 -11.44 -5.30 1.47
CA HIS A 129 -12.76 -5.92 1.51
C HIS A 129 -13.01 -6.77 0.26
N GLY A 130 -12.55 -6.32 -0.93
CA GLY A 130 -12.69 -7.09 -2.17
C GLY A 130 -11.93 -8.42 -2.11
N GLU A 131 -10.73 -8.44 -1.53
CA GLU A 131 -9.98 -9.69 -1.30
C GLU A 131 -10.67 -10.57 -0.24
N MET A 132 -11.22 -9.97 0.82
CA MET A 132 -11.94 -10.68 1.86
C MET A 132 -13.17 -11.41 1.27
N GLU A 133 -13.96 -10.74 0.45
CA GLU A 133 -15.13 -11.35 -0.21
C GLU A 133 -14.72 -12.51 -1.12
N TRP A 134 -13.61 -12.38 -1.85
CA TRP A 134 -13.08 -13.47 -2.64
C TRP A 134 -12.63 -14.64 -1.75
N ALA A 135 -11.86 -14.38 -0.69
CA ALA A 135 -11.31 -15.40 0.19
C ALA A 135 -12.39 -16.17 0.96
N LYS A 136 -13.47 -15.50 1.38
CA LYS A 136 -14.63 -16.11 2.06
C LYS A 136 -15.33 -17.19 1.24
N LYS A 137 -15.17 -17.21 -0.08
CA LYS A 137 -15.68 -18.28 -0.94
C LYS A 137 -14.96 -19.62 -0.72
N TYR A 138 -13.78 -19.59 -0.09
CA TYR A 138 -12.89 -20.76 0.04
C TYR A 138 -12.45 -21.06 1.48
N ASN A 139 -12.59 -20.10 2.41
CA ASN A 139 -12.24 -20.25 3.81
C ASN A 139 -13.22 -19.49 4.70
N ALA A 140 -13.66 -20.11 5.79
CA ALA A 140 -14.58 -19.48 6.74
C ALA A 140 -13.89 -18.53 7.73
N GLN A 141 -12.57 -18.69 7.94
CA GLN A 141 -11.77 -17.91 8.88
C GLN A 141 -10.99 -16.84 8.10
N VAL A 142 -11.66 -15.76 7.72
CA VAL A 142 -11.09 -14.65 6.96
C VAL A 142 -11.23 -13.35 7.74
N SER A 143 -10.12 -12.64 7.92
CA SER A 143 -10.07 -11.32 8.55
C SER A 143 -9.51 -10.29 7.57
N CYS A 144 -10.17 -9.14 7.43
CA CYS A 144 -9.62 -8.00 6.72
C CYS A 144 -8.79 -7.18 7.71
N ILE A 145 -7.48 -7.18 7.55
CA ILE A 145 -6.55 -6.35 8.33
C ILE A 145 -5.76 -5.50 7.34
N HIS A 146 -6.08 -4.23 7.30
CA HIS A 146 -5.51 -3.30 6.34
C HIS A 146 -3.99 -3.16 6.47
N ILE A 147 -3.36 -2.65 5.41
CA ILE A 147 -1.97 -2.21 5.48
C ILE A 147 -1.86 -1.07 6.50
N ALA A 148 -0.78 -1.08 7.28
CA ALA A 148 -0.59 -0.13 8.36
C ALA A 148 0.75 0.59 8.26
N LEU A 149 0.87 1.70 8.96
CA LEU A 149 2.11 2.47 9.07
C LEU A 149 2.43 2.81 10.53
N THR A 150 3.69 3.17 10.78
CA THR A 150 4.15 3.64 12.10
C THR A 150 3.89 5.14 12.19
N MET A 151 2.88 5.56 12.95
CA MET A 151 2.48 6.96 13.03
C MET A 151 3.62 7.89 13.41
N SER A 152 4.50 7.50 14.34
CA SER A 152 5.64 8.32 14.76
C SER A 152 6.63 8.66 13.64
N ASP A 153 6.65 7.89 12.54
CA ASP A 153 7.49 8.19 11.39
C ASP A 153 6.93 9.37 10.56
N TYR A 154 5.62 9.65 10.67
CA TYR A 154 4.89 10.63 9.88
C TYR A 154 4.46 11.87 10.68
N GLU A 155 4.04 11.74 11.93
CA GLU A 155 3.50 12.83 12.75
C GLU A 155 4.45 14.02 12.90
N LYS A 156 5.76 13.77 13.00
CA LYS A 156 6.79 14.81 13.04
C LYS A 156 6.89 15.63 11.74
N PHE A 157 6.31 15.13 10.66
CA PHE A 157 6.20 15.79 9.36
C PHE A 157 4.77 16.23 9.06
N SER A 158 3.93 16.38 10.09
CA SER A 158 2.57 16.87 9.91
C SER A 158 2.56 18.28 9.35
N ASN A 159 1.75 18.51 8.32
CA ASN A 159 1.52 19.84 7.75
C ASN A 159 0.28 20.45 8.42
N PRO A 160 0.42 21.48 9.27
CA PRO A 160 -0.71 22.06 9.96
C PRO A 160 -1.60 22.93 9.04
N HIS A 161 -1.15 23.25 7.82
CA HIS A 161 -1.82 24.17 6.88
C HIS A 161 -2.20 25.53 7.50
N GLU A 162 -1.45 25.97 8.52
CA GLU A 162 -1.71 27.26 9.20
C GLU A 162 -1.20 28.47 8.42
N GLN A 163 -0.32 28.23 7.45
CA GLN A 163 0.21 29.28 6.58
C GLN A 163 -0.42 29.21 5.20
N LYS A 164 -0.84 30.38 4.70
CA LYS A 164 -1.38 30.50 3.36
C LYS A 164 -0.24 30.33 2.34
N ASN A 165 -0.10 29.15 1.75
CA ASN A 165 0.80 28.94 0.64
C ASN A 165 0.17 29.46 -0.66
N THR A 166 0.89 30.29 -1.39
CA THR A 166 0.50 30.73 -2.73
C THR A 166 1.76 30.70 -3.60
N PRO A 167 1.80 29.90 -4.64
CA PRO A 167 0.79 28.91 -5.09
C PRO A 167 0.63 27.70 -4.15
N VAL A 168 -0.58 27.14 -4.11
CA VAL A 168 -0.90 25.89 -3.40
C VAL A 168 -0.17 24.73 -4.05
N THR A 169 0.53 23.91 -3.28
CA THR A 169 1.31 22.77 -3.78
C THR A 169 0.44 21.51 -3.81
N ILE A 170 0.10 21.03 -5.01
CA ILE A 170 -0.57 19.75 -5.20
C ILE A 170 0.53 18.69 -5.44
N GLY A 171 0.48 17.58 -4.71
CA GLY A 171 1.53 16.56 -4.77
C GLY A 171 1.03 15.17 -5.13
N TRP A 172 1.87 14.45 -5.90
CA TRP A 172 1.71 13.02 -6.14
C TRP A 172 3.05 12.30 -5.92
N ILE A 173 3.01 11.13 -5.29
CA ILE A 173 4.18 10.27 -5.06
C ILE A 173 3.92 8.85 -5.56
N GLY A 174 4.89 8.22 -6.22
CA GLY A 174 4.77 6.82 -6.67
C GLY A 174 5.82 6.44 -7.71
N THR A 175 5.59 5.34 -8.42
CA THR A 175 6.40 4.92 -9.56
C THR A 175 5.74 5.44 -10.84
N GLY A 176 6.12 6.65 -11.28
CA GLY A 176 5.49 7.34 -12.41
C GLY A 176 5.31 6.48 -13.66
N PRO A 177 6.35 5.77 -14.14
CA PRO A 177 6.24 4.90 -15.32
C PRO A 177 5.19 3.79 -15.21
N GLU A 178 4.86 3.33 -14.00
CA GLU A 178 3.82 2.30 -13.78
C GLU A 178 2.41 2.90 -13.69
N HIS A 179 2.29 4.22 -13.64
CA HIS A 179 1.05 4.96 -13.45
C HIS A 179 0.70 5.92 -14.60
N ILE A 180 1.28 5.74 -15.78
CA ILE A 180 1.11 6.64 -16.94
C ILE A 180 -0.36 6.96 -17.20
N GLU A 181 -1.24 5.95 -17.27
CA GLU A 181 -2.65 6.17 -17.59
C GLU A 181 -3.39 6.91 -16.47
N ASN A 182 -3.04 6.66 -15.22
CA ASN A 182 -3.59 7.42 -14.09
C ASN A 182 -3.12 8.88 -14.10
N LEU A 183 -1.85 9.11 -14.45
CA LEU A 183 -1.27 10.46 -14.56
C LEU A 183 -1.87 11.25 -15.73
N LYS A 184 -2.25 10.61 -16.84
CA LYS A 184 -2.99 11.26 -17.93
C LYS A 184 -4.36 11.78 -17.50
N VAL A 185 -5.09 11.03 -16.66
CA VAL A 185 -6.35 11.50 -16.06
C VAL A 185 -6.11 12.80 -15.28
N LEU A 186 -5.09 12.79 -14.41
CA LEU A 186 -4.72 13.97 -13.61
C LEU A 186 -4.32 15.16 -14.49
N ALA A 187 -3.58 14.91 -15.56
CA ALA A 187 -3.17 15.97 -16.50
C ALA A 187 -4.38 16.63 -17.19
N GLY A 188 -5.42 15.86 -17.56
CA GLY A 188 -6.67 16.39 -18.09
C GLY A 188 -7.36 17.34 -17.12
N ILE A 189 -7.44 16.93 -15.84
CA ILE A 189 -8.00 17.73 -14.75
C ILE A 189 -7.19 19.03 -14.56
N PHE A 190 -5.85 18.91 -14.49
CA PHE A 190 -4.98 20.08 -14.32
C PHE A 190 -5.01 21.03 -15.52
N ALA A 191 -5.15 20.53 -16.74
CA ALA A 191 -5.31 21.38 -17.92
C ALA A 191 -6.62 22.19 -17.88
N ARG A 192 -7.67 21.70 -17.24
CA ARG A 192 -8.92 22.46 -16.99
C ARG A 192 -8.70 23.51 -15.91
N LEU A 193 -8.14 23.12 -14.76
CA LEU A 193 -7.86 24.04 -13.64
C LEU A 193 -6.89 25.16 -14.03
N ALA A 194 -5.82 24.86 -14.78
CA ALA A 194 -4.81 25.83 -15.16
C ALA A 194 -5.34 26.95 -16.08
N ARG A 195 -6.45 26.74 -16.78
CA ARG A 195 -7.08 27.78 -17.60
C ARG A 195 -7.69 28.93 -16.77
N THR A 196 -8.15 28.61 -15.55
CA THR A 196 -8.84 29.56 -14.66
C THR A 196 -8.03 29.91 -13.42
N HIS A 197 -7.17 29.01 -12.96
CA HIS A 197 -6.47 29.08 -11.68
C HIS A 197 -4.96 28.77 -11.77
N GLY A 198 -4.33 28.86 -12.96
CA GLY A 198 -2.96 28.39 -13.18
C GLY A 198 -1.92 28.96 -12.22
N GLU A 199 -2.04 30.24 -11.84
CA GLU A 199 -1.11 30.87 -10.89
C GLU A 199 -1.44 30.56 -9.41
N ALA A 200 -2.61 29.96 -9.13
CA ALA A 200 -3.03 29.67 -7.77
C ALA A 200 -2.45 28.35 -7.23
N PHE A 201 -2.00 27.46 -8.10
CA PHE A 201 -1.42 26.17 -7.70
C PHE A 201 -0.22 25.76 -8.56
N ARG A 202 0.60 24.89 -8.01
CA ARG A 202 1.69 24.18 -8.69
C ARG A 202 1.60 22.69 -8.42
N PHE A 203 2.24 21.91 -9.27
CA PHE A 203 2.26 20.45 -9.14
C PHE A 203 3.65 19.92 -8.85
N VAL A 204 3.77 19.00 -7.89
CA VAL A 204 5.01 18.28 -7.57
C VAL A 204 4.77 16.79 -7.77
N LEU A 205 5.54 16.16 -8.66
CA LEU A 205 5.50 14.73 -8.91
C LEU A 205 6.80 14.08 -8.39
N ILE A 206 6.66 13.14 -7.47
CA ILE A 206 7.77 12.37 -6.90
C ILE A 206 7.75 10.95 -7.46
N GLY A 207 8.87 10.54 -8.08
CA GLY A 207 9.07 9.23 -8.68
C GLY A 207 8.88 9.20 -10.20
N ALA A 208 9.30 10.25 -10.88
CA ALA A 208 9.33 10.31 -12.35
C ALA A 208 10.36 9.34 -12.96
N LEU A 209 11.42 8.98 -12.21
CA LEU A 209 12.46 8.01 -12.56
C LEU A 209 13.23 8.33 -13.84
N GLY A 210 13.32 9.62 -14.25
CA GLY A 210 13.94 10.02 -15.50
C GLY A 210 13.16 9.62 -16.76
N ASP A 211 11.91 9.20 -16.64
CA ASP A 211 11.08 8.73 -17.76
C ASP A 211 10.43 9.91 -18.49
N SER A 212 10.85 10.14 -19.75
CA SER A 212 10.33 11.24 -20.57
C SER A 212 8.81 11.21 -20.73
N ARG A 213 8.20 10.02 -20.78
CA ARG A 213 6.74 9.88 -20.89
C ARG A 213 5.99 10.52 -19.70
N VAL A 214 6.60 10.48 -18.49
CA VAL A 214 6.05 11.11 -17.29
C VAL A 214 6.17 12.63 -17.39
N TYR A 215 7.32 13.13 -17.81
CA TYR A 215 7.54 14.58 -17.98
C TYR A 215 6.62 15.17 -19.05
N ASP A 216 6.50 14.50 -20.20
CA ASP A 216 5.73 14.97 -21.35
C ASP A 216 4.24 15.13 -21.03
N ILE A 217 3.70 14.31 -20.12
CA ILE A 217 2.29 14.40 -19.69
C ILE A 217 1.98 15.78 -19.12
N PHE A 218 2.87 16.37 -18.31
CA PHE A 218 2.58 17.60 -17.59
C PHE A 218 3.25 18.83 -18.19
N ASN A 219 4.41 18.70 -18.83
CA ASN A 219 5.14 19.83 -19.44
C ASN A 219 4.38 20.52 -20.60
N THR A 220 3.35 19.85 -21.13
CA THR A 220 2.50 20.39 -22.20
C THR A 220 1.34 21.24 -21.68
N ILE A 221 1.11 21.28 -20.37
CA ILE A 221 -0.01 22.02 -19.78
C ILE A 221 0.40 23.49 -19.61
N ALA A 222 -0.25 24.35 -20.37
CA ALA A 222 -0.03 25.80 -20.29
C ALA A 222 -0.42 26.37 -18.91
N ASN A 223 0.31 27.34 -18.41
CA ASN A 223 0.08 28.03 -17.13
C ASN A 223 0.13 27.11 -15.89
N LEU A 224 0.76 25.96 -15.96
CA LEU A 224 1.01 25.10 -14.81
C LEU A 224 2.49 25.02 -14.49
N GLU A 225 2.87 25.44 -13.30
CA GLU A 225 4.22 25.19 -12.76
C GLU A 225 4.30 23.73 -12.31
N VAL A 226 5.28 22.97 -12.84
CA VAL A 226 5.50 21.55 -12.50
C VAL A 226 6.92 21.32 -12.04
N SER A 227 7.06 20.58 -10.95
CA SER A 227 8.36 20.12 -10.45
C SER A 227 8.41 18.61 -10.37
N PHE A 228 9.52 18.00 -10.81
CA PHE A 228 9.73 16.57 -10.77
C PHE A 228 10.87 16.23 -9.82
N ILE A 229 10.64 15.23 -8.97
CA ILE A 229 11.66 14.57 -8.16
C ILE A 229 11.74 13.12 -8.65
N ASP A 230 12.85 12.73 -9.25
CA ASP A 230 12.96 11.43 -9.91
C ASP A 230 12.91 10.26 -8.94
N THR A 231 13.59 10.37 -7.81
CA THR A 231 13.62 9.32 -6.81
C THR A 231 13.90 9.88 -5.44
N LEU A 232 13.51 9.12 -4.42
CA LEU A 232 13.86 9.37 -3.01
C LEU A 232 14.83 8.28 -2.53
N ASP A 233 15.48 8.52 -1.42
CA ASP A 233 16.18 7.46 -0.68
C ASP A 233 15.14 6.59 0.06
N TRP A 234 14.66 5.56 -0.62
CA TRP A 234 13.66 4.64 -0.06
C TRP A 234 14.20 3.77 1.08
N ALA A 235 15.50 3.79 1.36
CA ALA A 235 16.08 3.14 2.54
C ALA A 235 15.92 3.99 3.80
N ASN A 236 15.77 5.31 3.65
CA ASN A 236 15.49 6.23 4.73
C ASN A 236 13.96 6.40 4.89
N PRO A 237 13.37 5.94 6.02
CA PRO A 237 11.92 6.02 6.24
C PRO A 237 11.38 7.46 6.32
N GLU A 238 12.24 8.45 6.57
CA GLU A 238 11.85 9.87 6.63
C GLU A 238 11.79 10.54 5.24
N SER A 239 12.34 9.93 4.20
CA SER A 239 12.43 10.59 2.90
C SER A 239 11.07 10.92 2.29
N ALA A 240 10.14 9.97 2.31
CA ALA A 240 8.79 10.20 1.79
C ALA A 240 7.98 11.19 2.66
N PRO A 241 7.86 11.01 3.99
CA PRO A 241 7.15 11.97 4.84
C PRO A 241 7.69 13.40 4.75
N ARG A 242 9.02 13.57 4.67
CA ARG A 242 9.68 14.87 4.53
C ARG A 242 9.30 15.62 3.25
N GLU A 243 9.06 14.91 2.17
CA GLU A 243 8.59 15.51 0.93
C GLU A 243 7.06 15.70 0.93
N ILE A 244 6.31 14.72 1.45
CA ILE A 244 4.85 14.77 1.54
C ILE A 244 4.38 15.97 2.38
N GLN A 245 5.05 16.31 3.48
CA GLN A 245 4.68 17.48 4.31
C GLN A 245 4.68 18.82 3.54
N LYS A 246 5.37 18.87 2.39
CA LYS A 246 5.40 20.07 1.54
C LYS A 246 4.16 20.20 0.63
N PHE A 247 3.33 19.18 0.56
CA PHE A 247 2.09 19.20 -0.18
C PHE A 247 0.99 19.91 0.61
N ASP A 248 0.27 20.78 -0.03
CA ASP A 248 -0.97 21.35 0.52
C ASP A 248 -2.17 20.46 0.22
N ILE A 249 -2.09 19.67 -0.88
CA ILE A 249 -3.11 18.72 -1.31
C ILE A 249 -2.39 17.48 -1.88
N GLY A 250 -2.74 16.29 -1.39
CA GLY A 250 -2.32 15.02 -1.95
C GLY A 250 -3.35 14.49 -2.95
N VAL A 251 -2.90 14.03 -4.12
CA VAL A 251 -3.81 13.49 -5.13
C VAL A 251 -3.49 12.05 -5.48
N LEU A 252 -4.54 11.23 -5.63
CA LEU A 252 -4.43 9.83 -6.06
C LEU A 252 -5.42 9.54 -7.18
N PRO A 253 -5.12 9.95 -8.41
CA PRO A 253 -5.91 9.56 -9.57
C PRO A 253 -5.75 8.07 -9.82
N HIS A 254 -6.84 7.41 -10.17
CA HIS A 254 -6.83 6.00 -10.53
C HIS A 254 -7.93 5.72 -11.55
N GLN A 255 -7.63 4.89 -12.54
CA GLN A 255 -8.69 4.32 -13.36
C GLN A 255 -9.54 3.41 -12.50
N THR A 256 -10.85 3.58 -12.57
CA THR A 256 -11.80 2.84 -11.72
C THR A 256 -12.15 1.46 -12.28
N ASP A 257 -11.83 1.21 -13.54
CA ASP A 257 -12.15 -0.02 -14.25
C ASP A 257 -11.22 -1.18 -13.88
N GLY A 258 -11.75 -2.39 -13.99
CA GLY A 258 -11.00 -3.65 -13.85
C GLY A 258 -11.06 -4.26 -12.46
N GLU A 259 -11.07 -5.59 -12.44
CA GLU A 259 -11.18 -6.40 -11.21
C GLU A 259 -9.99 -6.17 -10.23
N TRP A 260 -8.79 -5.87 -10.76
CA TRP A 260 -7.63 -5.52 -9.94
C TRP A 260 -7.90 -4.26 -9.11
N ASN A 261 -8.43 -3.23 -9.74
CA ASN A 261 -8.65 -1.93 -9.09
C ASN A 261 -9.76 -2.01 -8.04
N LYS A 262 -10.77 -2.86 -8.24
CA LYS A 262 -11.86 -3.08 -7.27
C LYS A 262 -11.39 -3.67 -5.92
N ALA A 263 -10.29 -4.40 -5.91
CA ALA A 263 -9.76 -5.04 -4.71
C ALA A 263 -8.49 -4.36 -4.17
N LYS A 264 -8.03 -3.28 -4.84
CA LYS A 264 -6.76 -2.64 -4.50
C LYS A 264 -6.91 -1.68 -3.33
N THR A 265 -5.94 -1.71 -2.41
CA THR A 265 -5.69 -0.64 -1.45
C THR A 265 -4.51 0.22 -1.93
N SER A 266 -4.34 1.41 -1.36
CA SER A 266 -3.20 2.28 -1.68
C SER A 266 -2.52 2.78 -0.42
N PHE A 267 -1.24 2.45 -0.27
CA PHE A 267 -0.43 2.94 0.83
C PHE A 267 -0.20 4.45 0.77
N LYS A 268 -0.11 5.02 -0.44
CA LYS A 268 0.14 6.45 -0.67
C LYS A 268 -0.85 7.37 0.05
N ILE A 269 -2.13 7.01 0.03
CA ILE A 269 -3.17 7.81 0.69
C ILE A 269 -2.97 7.84 2.20
N LEU A 270 -2.59 6.70 2.79
CA LEU A 270 -2.31 6.63 4.23
C LEU A 270 -1.10 7.49 4.59
N GLU A 271 -0.09 7.57 3.72
CA GLU A 271 1.08 8.44 3.93
C GLU A 271 0.70 9.93 3.88
N TYR A 272 -0.14 10.34 2.91
CA TYR A 272 -0.64 11.73 2.85
C TYR A 272 -1.43 12.08 4.10
N MET A 273 -2.41 11.23 4.43
CA MET A 273 -3.26 11.44 5.61
C MET A 273 -2.43 11.44 6.90
N ALA A 274 -1.43 10.55 7.04
CA ALA A 274 -0.55 10.50 8.21
C ALA A 274 0.28 11.78 8.40
N CYS A 275 0.59 12.48 7.29
CA CYS A 275 1.23 13.80 7.32
C CYS A 275 0.20 14.96 7.45
N ALA A 276 -1.05 14.68 7.77
CA ALA A 276 -2.15 15.65 7.82
C ALA A 276 -2.37 16.41 6.48
N VAL A 277 -1.99 15.83 5.35
CA VAL A 277 -2.22 16.38 4.01
C VAL A 277 -3.61 15.99 3.54
N PRO A 278 -4.52 16.95 3.27
CA PRO A 278 -5.85 16.67 2.74
C PRO A 278 -5.72 15.97 1.38
N THR A 279 -6.52 14.95 1.15
CA THR A 279 -6.36 14.04 0.03
C THR A 279 -7.59 14.01 -0.85
N ILE A 280 -7.41 14.02 -2.17
CA ILE A 280 -8.45 13.70 -3.16
C ILE A 280 -8.05 12.41 -3.88
N VAL A 281 -8.99 11.49 -4.04
CA VAL A 281 -8.79 10.21 -4.71
C VAL A 281 -9.91 9.90 -5.69
N SER A 282 -9.64 9.09 -6.71
CA SER A 282 -10.70 8.46 -7.48
C SER A 282 -11.44 7.43 -6.64
N SER A 283 -12.72 7.21 -6.96
CA SER A 283 -13.54 6.17 -6.34
C SER A 283 -13.12 4.79 -6.84
N PHE A 284 -12.26 4.07 -6.09
CA PHE A 284 -11.83 2.72 -6.43
C PHE A 284 -11.44 1.90 -5.18
N GLY A 285 -11.52 0.58 -5.29
CA GLY A 285 -11.02 -0.37 -4.31
C GLY A 285 -11.43 -0.04 -2.87
N GLU A 286 -10.43 0.11 -2.00
CA GLU A 286 -10.64 0.40 -0.57
C GLU A 286 -10.92 1.88 -0.25
N MET A 287 -10.86 2.78 -1.23
CA MET A 287 -10.98 4.22 -0.95
C MET A 287 -12.26 4.60 -0.20
N PRO A 288 -13.46 4.06 -0.54
CA PRO A 288 -14.69 4.35 0.20
C PRO A 288 -14.72 3.83 1.66
N TYR A 289 -13.83 2.91 2.03
CA TYR A 289 -13.69 2.44 3.41
C TYR A 289 -12.67 3.26 4.21
N ILE A 290 -11.72 3.91 3.54
CA ILE A 290 -10.70 4.74 4.16
C ILE A 290 -11.21 6.16 4.33
N ILE A 291 -11.84 6.72 3.28
CA ILE A 291 -12.30 8.10 3.21
C ILE A 291 -13.81 8.19 3.38
N THR A 292 -14.24 9.06 4.27
CA THR A 292 -15.58 9.64 4.32
C THR A 292 -15.54 10.98 3.59
N ASP A 293 -16.22 11.05 2.44
CA ASP A 293 -16.15 12.21 1.52
C ASP A 293 -16.51 13.51 2.24
N GLY A 294 -15.64 14.51 2.13
CA GLY A 294 -15.78 15.83 2.75
C GLY A 294 -15.49 15.91 4.26
N GLU A 295 -15.20 14.77 4.92
CA GLU A 295 -14.84 14.71 6.34
C GLU A 295 -13.33 14.57 6.55
N ASN A 296 -12.72 13.49 6.06
CA ASN A 296 -11.33 13.15 6.24
C ASN A 296 -10.53 13.03 4.92
N GLY A 297 -11.13 13.41 3.82
CA GLY A 297 -10.63 13.40 2.46
C GLY A 297 -11.75 13.63 1.48
N PHE A 298 -11.44 13.58 0.19
CA PHE A 298 -12.43 13.67 -0.88
C PHE A 298 -12.33 12.47 -1.82
N ILE A 299 -13.50 11.97 -2.26
CA ILE A 299 -13.61 10.94 -3.31
C ILE A 299 -14.21 11.60 -4.54
N ALA A 300 -13.51 11.55 -5.66
CA ALA A 300 -14.00 12.09 -6.94
C ALA A 300 -14.47 10.95 -7.86
N GLU A 301 -15.70 11.03 -8.31
CA GLU A 301 -16.35 10.04 -9.17
C GLU A 301 -16.07 10.28 -10.67
N ASN A 302 -15.80 11.53 -11.04
CA ASN A 302 -15.58 11.97 -12.43
C ASN A 302 -14.70 13.22 -12.47
N GLU A 303 -14.36 13.70 -13.67
CA GLU A 303 -13.49 14.87 -13.85
C GLU A 303 -14.10 16.17 -13.28
N ASP A 304 -15.41 16.36 -13.33
CA ASP A 304 -16.06 17.54 -12.79
C ASP A 304 -15.96 17.58 -11.27
N ASP A 305 -16.15 16.43 -10.61
CA ASP A 305 -15.92 16.26 -9.17
C ASP A 305 -14.48 16.58 -8.78
N TRP A 306 -13.52 16.10 -9.56
CA TRP A 306 -12.11 16.39 -9.35
C TRP A 306 -11.83 17.90 -9.38
N VAL A 307 -12.33 18.59 -10.41
CA VAL A 307 -12.15 20.04 -10.57
C VAL A 307 -12.80 20.78 -9.40
N GLU A 308 -14.07 20.52 -9.09
CA GLU A 308 -14.78 21.18 -7.99
C GLU A 308 -14.07 21.02 -6.65
N LYS A 309 -13.69 19.76 -6.31
CA LYS A 309 -13.06 19.47 -5.02
C LYS A 309 -11.66 20.07 -4.91
N LEU A 310 -10.90 20.10 -6.02
CA LEU A 310 -9.61 20.79 -6.06
C LEU A 310 -9.79 22.31 -5.92
N GLU A 311 -10.72 22.93 -6.61
CA GLU A 311 -11.01 24.37 -6.48
C GLU A 311 -11.34 24.75 -5.03
N ARG A 312 -12.17 23.95 -4.35
CA ARG A 312 -12.51 24.15 -2.93
C ARG A 312 -11.27 24.07 -2.04
N LEU A 313 -10.42 23.07 -2.24
CA LEU A 313 -9.18 22.91 -1.45
C LEU A 313 -8.13 23.98 -1.79
N ILE A 314 -8.05 24.46 -3.03
CA ILE A 314 -7.15 25.56 -3.42
C ILE A 314 -7.57 26.86 -2.74
N ALA A 315 -8.87 27.14 -2.69
CA ALA A 315 -9.42 28.40 -2.19
C ALA A 315 -9.46 28.50 -0.66
N ASP A 316 -9.53 27.39 0.08
CA ASP A 316 -9.85 27.35 1.51
C ASP A 316 -8.79 26.58 2.32
N ASP A 317 -7.89 27.34 2.96
CA ASP A 317 -6.83 26.80 3.85
C ASP A 317 -7.41 26.23 5.16
N ALA A 318 -8.50 26.77 5.69
CA ALA A 318 -9.17 26.21 6.87
C ALA A 318 -9.80 24.85 6.56
N LEU A 319 -10.36 24.70 5.35
CA LEU A 319 -10.84 23.40 4.87
C LEU A 319 -9.70 22.40 4.75
N ARG A 320 -8.54 22.79 4.16
CA ARG A 320 -7.36 21.92 4.08
C ARG A 320 -6.91 21.44 5.46
N ALA A 321 -6.78 22.38 6.40
CA ALA A 321 -6.37 22.07 7.78
C ALA A 321 -7.36 21.13 8.49
N ARG A 322 -8.66 21.34 8.31
CA ARG A 322 -9.71 20.48 8.90
C ARG A 322 -9.67 19.06 8.35
N ILE A 323 -9.68 18.94 7.02
CA ILE A 323 -9.66 17.64 6.32
C ILE A 323 -8.35 16.88 6.62
N GLY A 324 -7.20 17.58 6.60
CA GLY A 324 -5.90 16.97 6.88
C GLY A 324 -5.82 16.40 8.29
N ARG A 325 -6.26 17.16 9.33
CA ARG A 325 -6.30 16.66 10.71
C ARG A 325 -7.25 15.47 10.86
N ALA A 326 -8.44 15.52 10.28
CA ALA A 326 -9.38 14.40 10.34
C ALA A 326 -8.83 13.15 9.62
N GLY A 327 -8.12 13.36 8.51
CA GLY A 327 -7.40 12.29 7.81
C GLY A 327 -6.33 11.64 8.66
N GLN A 328 -5.51 12.45 9.34
CA GLN A 328 -4.45 11.96 10.23
C GLN A 328 -5.02 11.14 11.38
N GLU A 329 -6.11 11.61 12.01
CA GLU A 329 -6.77 10.88 13.08
C GLU A 329 -7.33 9.54 12.60
N ARG A 330 -7.97 9.54 11.43
CA ARG A 330 -8.46 8.30 10.81
C ARG A 330 -7.36 7.25 10.62
N VAL A 331 -6.17 7.67 10.16
CA VAL A 331 -5.03 6.76 10.02
C VAL A 331 -4.55 6.25 11.37
N ARG A 332 -4.46 7.12 12.37
CA ARG A 332 -4.04 6.73 13.73
C ARG A 332 -4.96 5.67 14.31
N GLU A 333 -6.27 5.86 14.19
CA GLU A 333 -7.29 4.99 14.78
C GLU A 333 -7.43 3.64 14.08
N ALA A 334 -7.24 3.56 12.75
CA ALA A 334 -7.61 2.37 11.99
C ALA A 334 -6.46 1.77 11.14
N TYR A 335 -5.44 2.56 10.80
CA TYR A 335 -4.39 2.17 9.86
C TYR A 335 -2.97 2.32 10.44
N SER A 336 -2.85 2.50 11.76
CA SER A 336 -1.58 2.41 12.48
C SER A 336 -1.26 0.97 12.87
N PHE A 337 0.01 0.66 13.13
CA PHE A 337 0.38 -0.63 13.72
C PHE A 337 -0.23 -0.82 15.11
N ASP A 338 -0.41 0.25 15.89
CA ASP A 338 -1.07 0.16 17.20
C ASP A 338 -2.52 -0.29 17.08
N ALA A 339 -3.24 0.12 16.03
CA ALA A 339 -4.61 -0.30 15.76
C ALA A 339 -4.70 -1.71 15.13
N THR A 340 -3.73 -2.08 14.29
CA THR A 340 -3.83 -3.31 13.49
C THR A 340 -3.16 -4.52 14.13
N ILE A 341 -2.06 -4.37 14.88
CA ILE A 341 -1.37 -5.50 15.51
C ILE A 341 -2.24 -6.28 16.50
N PRO A 342 -3.11 -5.67 17.32
CA PRO A 342 -4.05 -6.45 18.14
C PRO A 342 -4.96 -7.39 17.31
N GLN A 343 -5.30 -7.01 16.08
CA GLN A 343 -6.08 -7.85 15.18
C GLN A 343 -5.26 -9.04 14.67
N TYR A 344 -3.96 -8.84 14.34
CA TYR A 344 -3.04 -9.94 14.02
C TYR A 344 -2.89 -10.91 15.18
N ILE A 345 -2.70 -10.40 16.40
CA ILE A 345 -2.59 -11.22 17.62
C ILE A 345 -3.84 -12.08 17.80
N LYS A 346 -5.03 -11.51 17.64
CA LYS A 346 -6.29 -12.27 17.70
C LYS A 346 -6.33 -13.42 16.69
N VAL A 347 -5.87 -13.21 15.46
CA VAL A 347 -5.79 -14.28 14.43
C VAL A 347 -4.70 -15.31 14.77
N ILE A 348 -3.59 -14.90 15.36
CA ILE A 348 -2.48 -15.78 15.75
C ILE A 348 -2.91 -16.68 16.93
N GLU A 349 -3.71 -16.18 17.86
CA GLU A 349 -4.13 -16.90 19.05
C GLU A 349 -5.41 -17.74 18.85
N SER A 350 -6.19 -17.50 17.80
CA SER A 350 -7.37 -18.31 17.44
C SER A 350 -7.00 -19.65 16.83
#